data_c2186a0fce1067e4338d3e4b63fa42ea
#
_entry.id   c2186a0fce1067e4338d3e4b63fa42ea
#
_cell.length_a   1.000
_cell.length_b   1.000
_cell.length_c   1.000
_cell.angle_alpha   90.00
_cell.angle_beta   90.00
_cell.angle_gamma   90.00
#
_symmetry.space_group_name_H-M   'P 1'
#
loop_
_entity.id
_entity.type
_entity.pdbx_description
1 polymer ?
#
loop_
_entity_poly.entity_id
_entity_poly.type
_entity_poly.pdbx_seq_one_letter_code
_entity_poly.pdbx_strand_id
1 'polypeptide(L)'
;SRDQIVTLSSYGDRVAAIAPYIALLKRQAKIDHPPRVVAAGGTVRFPGEYPLVEGMSVNNLISLSGGLLESAYSQSAEIARLDLSNPNRAVSTIVLSSLNGASSEMLAPSDYVEFRTVPDYRETATISLQGEFVFPGVYAFDKGETLTSVIQRAGGFTDEAFIGGSVFLREALKVREQKELDRLAQVLNDDLNADRLRDVNSDIDVNESQLALQRNAVLALTSAEALGRLVIPLSDIVNFSVEDIILKDNDRLLVPKFSQEVTVIGEVQRPTSYLYDASFSQADYLMQSGGIKPSADRRGIYVVKAGGQVVMPTRGFLRFRSPQANIGPGDTIVVPLDTDDTRIRGIPLLAEVSTIIYQLALGAAAVNSFSTP
;
A
#
# COMPACT_ATOMS: atom_id res chain seq x y z
N SER A 1 43.57 4.14 -37.19
CA SER A 1 42.52 3.63 -36.32
C SER A 1 42.91 3.89 -34.87
N ARG A 2 42.22 4.76 -34.21
CA ARG A 2 42.36 4.97 -32.77
C ARG A 2 41.21 4.29 -32.11
N ASP A 3 41.48 3.17 -31.46
CA ASP A 3 40.55 2.53 -30.55
C ASP A 3 40.36 3.44 -29.33
N GLN A 4 39.29 4.22 -29.34
CA GLN A 4 38.84 4.89 -28.14
C GLN A 4 38.14 3.87 -27.26
N ILE A 5 38.84 3.38 -26.25
CA ILE A 5 38.22 2.64 -25.15
C ILE A 5 37.45 3.66 -24.32
N VAL A 6 36.16 3.76 -24.53
CA VAL A 6 35.27 4.57 -23.68
C VAL A 6 34.91 3.70 -22.50
N THR A 7 35.50 3.95 -21.34
CA THR A 7 35.06 3.37 -20.06
C THR A 7 33.78 4.09 -19.62
N LEU A 8 32.65 3.46 -19.84
CA LEU A 8 31.35 3.97 -19.41
C LEU A 8 31.17 3.72 -17.93
N SER A 9 31.10 4.77 -17.15
CA SER A 9 31.05 4.70 -15.67
C SER A 9 29.64 4.67 -15.07
N SER A 10 28.57 4.78 -15.87
CA SER A 10 27.20 4.76 -15.38
C SER A 10 26.19 4.09 -16.33
N TYR A 11 25.10 3.60 -15.76
CA TYR A 11 24.06 2.80 -16.44
C TYR A 11 23.32 3.54 -17.57
N GLY A 12 23.22 4.86 -17.52
CA GLY A 12 22.56 5.68 -18.55
C GLY A 12 23.42 5.96 -19.78
N ASP A 13 24.74 5.87 -19.65
CA ASP A 13 25.68 6.36 -20.67
C ASP A 13 25.86 5.42 -21.85
N ARG A 14 25.60 4.10 -21.68
CA ARG A 14 25.88 3.11 -22.73
C ARG A 14 24.98 3.30 -23.95
N VAL A 15 23.68 3.43 -23.76
CA VAL A 15 22.72 3.64 -24.85
C VAL A 15 22.97 5.01 -25.50
N ALA A 16 23.23 6.03 -24.67
CA ALA A 16 23.59 7.36 -25.16
C ALA A 16 24.89 7.36 -25.97
N ALA A 17 25.91 6.59 -25.56
CA ALA A 17 27.18 6.51 -26.26
C ALA A 17 27.08 5.83 -27.63
N ILE A 18 26.21 4.85 -27.82
CA ILE A 18 26.03 4.17 -29.11
C ILE A 18 25.00 4.87 -30.02
N ALA A 19 24.16 5.74 -29.50
CA ALA A 19 23.10 6.43 -30.25
C ALA A 19 23.61 7.17 -31.50
N PRO A 20 24.75 7.87 -31.49
CA PRO A 20 25.31 8.51 -32.69
C PRO A 20 25.65 7.53 -33.80
N TYR A 21 26.18 6.35 -33.44
CA TYR A 21 26.53 5.28 -34.40
C TYR A 21 25.27 4.65 -34.99
N ILE A 22 24.25 4.43 -34.19
CA ILE A 22 22.95 3.94 -34.66
C ILE A 22 22.33 4.94 -35.64
N ALA A 23 22.35 6.22 -35.31
CA ALA A 23 21.87 7.30 -36.20
C ALA A 23 22.61 7.32 -37.54
N LEU A 24 23.92 7.11 -37.52
CA LEU A 24 24.75 7.04 -38.75
C LEU A 24 24.34 5.83 -39.60
N LEU A 25 24.22 4.65 -39.00
CA LEU A 25 23.80 3.41 -39.70
C LEU A 25 22.39 3.56 -40.33
N LYS A 26 21.48 4.20 -39.62
CA LYS A 26 20.13 4.50 -40.16
C LYS A 26 20.17 5.49 -41.32
N ARG A 27 21.05 6.48 -41.31
CA ARG A 27 21.23 7.46 -42.43
C ARG A 27 21.81 6.80 -43.67
N GLN A 28 22.65 5.76 -43.52
CA GLN A 28 23.23 5.00 -44.62
C GLN A 28 22.26 4.00 -45.24
N ALA A 29 21.13 3.76 -44.61
CA ALA A 29 20.13 2.81 -45.10
C ALA A 29 19.47 3.27 -46.41
N LYS A 30 19.23 2.31 -47.31
CA LYS A 30 18.49 2.49 -48.58
C LYS A 30 17.39 1.44 -48.64
N ILE A 31 16.47 1.58 -49.59
CA ILE A 31 15.32 0.67 -49.76
C ILE A 31 15.79 -0.78 -49.91
N ASP A 32 16.89 -0.99 -50.67
CA ASP A 32 17.44 -2.34 -50.90
C ASP A 32 18.51 -2.76 -49.88
N HIS A 33 18.91 -1.85 -49.00
CA HIS A 33 19.94 -2.05 -47.99
C HIS A 33 19.46 -1.51 -46.65
N PRO A 34 18.72 -2.35 -45.86
CA PRO A 34 18.18 -1.92 -44.58
C PRO A 34 19.31 -1.54 -43.60
N PRO A 35 18.99 -0.72 -42.58
CA PRO A 35 19.99 -0.32 -41.61
C PRO A 35 20.53 -1.53 -40.88
N ARG A 36 21.87 -1.64 -40.78
CA ARG A 36 22.53 -2.71 -40.02
C ARG A 36 22.41 -2.49 -38.52
N VAL A 37 21.20 -2.53 -38.04
CA VAL A 37 20.81 -2.32 -36.64
C VAL A 37 19.86 -3.45 -36.24
N VAL A 38 20.01 -3.93 -35.02
CA VAL A 38 19.07 -4.85 -34.35
C VAL A 38 18.60 -4.25 -33.06
N ALA A 39 17.44 -4.66 -32.58
CA ALA A 39 16.89 -4.16 -31.32
C ALA A 39 16.68 -5.29 -30.32
N ALA A 40 16.98 -5.03 -29.05
CA ALA A 40 16.68 -5.90 -27.92
C ALA A 40 15.62 -5.25 -27.04
N GLY A 41 14.50 -5.94 -26.81
CA GLY A 41 13.41 -5.51 -25.92
C GLY A 41 13.19 -6.51 -24.79
N GLY A 42 12.30 -6.15 -23.87
CA GLY A 42 11.91 -6.99 -22.74
C GLY A 42 12.97 -7.09 -21.63
N THR A 43 13.17 -8.29 -21.09
CA THR A 43 13.94 -8.55 -19.87
C THR A 43 15.44 -8.68 -20.08
N VAL A 44 16.03 -7.66 -20.70
CA VAL A 44 17.47 -7.46 -20.79
C VAL A 44 17.90 -6.25 -19.95
N ARG A 45 19.17 -6.22 -19.54
CA ARG A 45 19.66 -5.14 -18.67
C ARG A 45 19.62 -3.78 -19.34
N PHE A 46 19.91 -3.69 -20.65
CA PHE A 46 19.90 -2.47 -21.45
C PHE A 46 19.08 -2.70 -22.72
N PRO A 47 17.75 -2.54 -22.67
CA PRO A 47 16.93 -2.59 -23.86
C PRO A 47 17.27 -1.42 -24.80
N GLY A 48 17.25 -1.65 -26.10
CA GLY A 48 17.58 -0.62 -27.08
C GLY A 48 18.08 -1.18 -28.40
N GLU A 49 18.59 -0.28 -29.27
CA GLU A 49 19.12 -0.62 -30.58
C GLU A 49 20.64 -0.80 -30.52
N TYR A 50 21.11 -1.77 -31.27
CA TYR A 50 22.52 -2.18 -31.33
C TYR A 50 23.01 -2.32 -32.79
N PRO A 51 24.28 -2.01 -33.08
CA PRO A 51 24.83 -2.21 -34.42
C PRO A 51 24.91 -3.71 -34.74
N LEU A 52 24.44 -4.10 -35.91
CA LEU A 52 24.53 -5.45 -36.40
C LEU A 52 25.88 -5.71 -37.03
N VAL A 53 26.63 -6.65 -36.47
CA VAL A 53 27.90 -7.17 -37.03
C VAL A 53 27.63 -8.43 -37.81
N GLU A 54 28.45 -8.69 -38.82
CA GLU A 54 28.37 -9.93 -39.63
C GLU A 54 28.54 -11.19 -38.75
N GLY A 55 27.63 -12.14 -38.89
CA GLY A 55 27.64 -13.34 -38.06
C GLY A 55 27.12 -13.13 -36.62
N MET A 56 26.47 -12.03 -36.33
CA MET A 56 25.93 -11.76 -35.02
C MET A 56 24.78 -12.69 -34.68
N SER A 57 24.88 -13.38 -33.56
CA SER A 57 23.83 -14.25 -33.02
C SER A 57 23.01 -13.54 -31.92
N VAL A 58 21.90 -14.16 -31.50
CA VAL A 58 21.11 -13.71 -30.36
C VAL A 58 21.95 -13.66 -29.08
N ASN A 59 22.89 -14.62 -28.86
CA ASN A 59 23.78 -14.62 -27.70
C ASN A 59 24.72 -13.40 -27.70
N ASN A 60 25.19 -12.97 -28.87
CA ASN A 60 25.96 -11.73 -28.96
C ASN A 60 25.11 -10.51 -28.58
N LEU A 61 23.84 -10.47 -29.01
CA LEU A 61 22.91 -9.40 -28.63
C LEU A 61 22.64 -9.38 -27.13
N ILE A 62 22.41 -10.54 -26.50
CA ILE A 62 22.27 -10.67 -25.04
C ILE A 62 23.50 -10.09 -24.34
N SER A 63 24.71 -10.45 -24.79
CA SER A 63 25.95 -9.93 -24.21
C SER A 63 26.10 -8.43 -24.38
N LEU A 64 25.77 -7.89 -25.56
CA LEU A 64 25.78 -6.46 -25.84
C LEU A 64 24.76 -5.70 -25.03
N SER A 65 23.57 -6.27 -24.81
CA SER A 65 22.51 -5.68 -23.95
C SER A 65 22.79 -5.84 -22.45
N GLY A 66 23.96 -6.33 -22.07
CA GLY A 66 24.38 -6.44 -20.66
C GLY A 66 23.90 -7.71 -19.94
N GLY A 67 23.38 -8.66 -20.68
CA GLY A 67 22.82 -9.90 -20.15
C GLY A 67 21.33 -9.85 -19.91
N LEU A 68 20.75 -11.03 -19.64
CA LEU A 68 19.36 -11.17 -19.24
C LEU A 68 19.18 -10.76 -17.78
N LEU A 69 18.03 -10.19 -17.45
CA LEU A 69 17.61 -9.97 -16.06
C LEU A 69 17.22 -11.31 -15.42
N GLU A 70 17.19 -11.36 -14.09
CA GLU A 70 16.77 -12.56 -13.33
C GLU A 70 15.33 -12.97 -13.68
N SER A 71 14.49 -11.99 -13.98
CA SER A 71 13.11 -12.20 -14.41
C SER A 71 12.95 -12.73 -15.83
N ALA A 72 14.04 -12.89 -16.59
CA ALA A 72 13.97 -13.33 -17.99
C ALA A 72 13.58 -14.79 -18.12
N TYR A 73 12.63 -15.05 -19.02
CA TYR A 73 12.23 -16.41 -19.38
C TYR A 73 13.27 -17.04 -20.31
N SER A 74 14.18 -17.82 -19.71
CA SER A 74 15.33 -18.41 -20.41
C SER A 74 14.98 -19.51 -21.43
N GLN A 75 13.72 -19.93 -21.49
CA GLN A 75 13.27 -21.02 -22.38
C GLN A 75 12.87 -20.53 -23.76
N SER A 76 12.58 -19.26 -23.97
CA SER A 76 12.24 -18.73 -25.28
C SER A 76 12.46 -17.23 -25.41
N ALA A 77 12.79 -16.81 -26.64
CA ALA A 77 12.70 -15.43 -27.08
C ALA A 77 11.98 -15.37 -28.43
N GLU A 78 11.54 -14.21 -28.81
CA GLU A 78 10.84 -13.99 -30.06
C GLU A 78 11.63 -13.00 -30.92
N ILE A 79 11.89 -13.35 -32.16
CA ILE A 79 12.51 -12.47 -33.16
C ILE A 79 11.43 -12.03 -34.14
N ALA A 80 11.14 -10.75 -34.20
CA ALA A 80 10.36 -10.15 -35.25
C ALA A 80 11.29 -9.71 -36.38
N ARG A 81 11.18 -10.40 -37.51
CA ARG A 81 12.00 -10.17 -38.70
C ARG A 81 11.18 -9.59 -39.83
N LEU A 82 11.65 -8.50 -40.42
CA LEU A 82 11.00 -7.89 -41.56
C LEU A 82 11.36 -8.68 -42.83
N ASP A 83 10.35 -9.25 -43.51
CA ASP A 83 10.53 -9.89 -44.81
C ASP A 83 10.63 -8.82 -45.91
N LEU A 84 11.84 -8.56 -46.34
CA LEU A 84 12.15 -7.57 -47.37
C LEU A 84 11.81 -8.06 -48.78
N SER A 85 11.59 -9.37 -48.98
CA SER A 85 11.18 -9.93 -50.27
C SER A 85 9.70 -9.79 -50.52
N ASN A 86 8.91 -9.53 -49.48
CA ASN A 86 7.47 -9.30 -49.57
C ASN A 86 7.14 -7.83 -49.86
N PRO A 87 6.41 -7.50 -50.95
CA PRO A 87 6.04 -6.13 -51.29
C PRO A 87 5.25 -5.43 -50.16
N ASN A 88 4.53 -6.20 -49.35
CA ASN A 88 3.77 -5.70 -48.20
C ASN A 88 4.59 -5.56 -46.93
N ARG A 89 5.92 -5.88 -46.97
CA ARG A 89 6.82 -5.86 -45.80
C ARG A 89 6.23 -6.53 -44.59
N ALA A 90 5.75 -7.76 -44.77
CA ALA A 90 5.18 -8.55 -43.68
C ALA A 90 6.27 -8.85 -42.63
N VAL A 91 5.87 -8.82 -41.36
CA VAL A 91 6.74 -9.24 -40.26
C VAL A 91 6.58 -10.73 -40.06
N SER A 92 7.67 -11.49 -40.13
CA SER A 92 7.71 -12.88 -39.72
C SER A 92 8.20 -13.00 -38.28
N THR A 93 7.60 -13.89 -37.52
CA THR A 93 7.98 -14.15 -36.13
C THR A 93 8.70 -15.49 -36.04
N ILE A 94 9.90 -15.49 -35.45
CA ILE A 94 10.69 -16.66 -35.17
C ILE A 94 10.72 -16.83 -33.66
N VAL A 95 10.24 -17.97 -33.15
CA VAL A 95 10.31 -18.32 -31.74
C VAL A 95 11.52 -19.20 -31.48
N LEU A 96 12.41 -18.75 -30.62
CA LEU A 96 13.58 -19.52 -30.18
C LEU A 96 13.16 -20.38 -28.99
N SER A 97 13.49 -21.69 -29.08
CA SER A 97 13.08 -22.68 -28.08
C SER A 97 14.03 -22.86 -26.90
N SER A 98 15.17 -22.19 -26.88
CA SER A 98 16.08 -22.16 -25.72
C SER A 98 17.10 -21.04 -25.84
N LEU A 99 17.27 -20.31 -24.75
CA LEU A 99 18.33 -19.30 -24.60
C LEU A 99 19.54 -19.84 -23.81
N ASN A 100 19.37 -20.99 -23.13
CA ASN A 100 20.41 -21.67 -22.36
C ASN A 100 21.22 -22.62 -23.24
N GLY A 101 22.16 -22.09 -23.97
CA GLY A 101 23.06 -22.84 -24.81
C GLY A 101 22.83 -22.54 -26.28
N ALA A 102 23.69 -21.69 -26.81
CA ALA A 102 23.92 -21.44 -28.21
C ALA A 102 22.67 -21.45 -29.11
N SER A 103 21.82 -20.46 -28.91
CA SER A 103 20.95 -20.07 -30.01
C SER A 103 21.86 -19.59 -31.13
N SER A 104 22.14 -20.47 -32.10
CA SER A 104 22.93 -20.18 -33.30
C SER A 104 22.15 -19.35 -34.33
N GLU A 105 20.93 -18.91 -33.96
CA GLU A 105 20.12 -18.08 -34.84
C GLU A 105 20.85 -16.78 -35.13
N MET A 106 21.14 -16.57 -36.40
CA MET A 106 21.81 -15.38 -36.92
C MET A 106 20.81 -14.23 -37.05
N LEU A 107 21.17 -13.10 -36.54
CA LEU A 107 20.36 -11.90 -36.66
C LEU A 107 20.49 -11.28 -38.04
N ALA A 108 19.38 -10.76 -38.54
CA ALA A 108 19.28 -10.03 -39.81
C ALA A 108 19.10 -8.50 -39.52
N PRO A 109 19.38 -7.67 -40.52
CA PRO A 109 19.14 -6.23 -40.41
C PRO A 109 17.69 -5.91 -40.02
N SER A 110 17.50 -5.02 -39.05
CA SER A 110 16.19 -4.60 -38.52
C SER A 110 15.45 -5.66 -37.71
N ASP A 111 16.09 -6.73 -37.30
CA ASP A 111 15.48 -7.69 -36.38
C ASP A 111 15.21 -7.03 -35.01
N TYR A 112 14.05 -7.31 -34.46
CA TYR A 112 13.68 -6.97 -33.09
C TYR A 112 13.56 -8.26 -32.27
N VAL A 113 14.35 -8.38 -31.20
CA VAL A 113 14.37 -9.56 -30.32
C VAL A 113 13.71 -9.18 -28.99
N GLU A 114 12.59 -9.83 -28.72
CA GLU A 114 11.86 -9.68 -27.46
C GLU A 114 12.21 -10.82 -26.49
N PHE A 115 12.77 -10.44 -25.34
CA PHE A 115 13.08 -11.35 -24.23
C PHE A 115 11.93 -11.30 -23.21
N ARG A 116 11.15 -12.37 -23.15
CA ARG A 116 9.96 -12.44 -22.31
C ARG A 116 10.31 -12.54 -20.84
N THR A 117 9.39 -12.06 -19.99
CA THR A 117 9.45 -12.27 -18.54
C THR A 117 8.90 -13.65 -18.19
N VAL A 118 9.45 -14.31 -17.16
CA VAL A 118 8.84 -15.50 -16.56
C VAL A 118 7.40 -15.16 -16.17
N PRO A 119 6.39 -15.93 -16.61
CA PRO A 119 5.03 -15.71 -16.20
C PRO A 119 4.93 -15.66 -14.67
N ASP A 120 4.24 -14.65 -14.15
CA ASP A 120 4.11 -14.43 -12.70
C ASP A 120 5.45 -14.23 -11.94
N TYR A 121 6.55 -13.88 -12.65
CA TYR A 121 7.80 -13.48 -11.97
C TYR A 121 7.51 -12.34 -11.00
N ARG A 122 7.81 -12.57 -9.74
CA ARG A 122 7.79 -11.56 -8.69
C ARG A 122 9.14 -11.54 -8.03
N GLU A 123 9.62 -10.35 -7.75
CA GLU A 123 10.63 -10.17 -6.71
C GLU A 123 10.10 -10.85 -5.44
N THR A 124 11.00 -11.43 -4.66
CA THR A 124 10.64 -12.19 -3.46
C THR A 124 9.68 -11.38 -2.59
N ALA A 125 8.42 -11.81 -2.54
CA ALA A 125 7.42 -11.15 -1.71
C ALA A 125 7.77 -11.35 -0.23
N THR A 126 7.58 -10.32 0.59
CA THR A 126 7.95 -10.34 2.00
C THR A 126 6.83 -9.86 2.91
N ILE A 127 6.81 -10.42 4.13
CA ILE A 127 6.00 -9.93 5.25
C ILE A 127 6.91 -9.58 6.41
N SER A 128 6.59 -8.50 7.12
CA SER A 128 7.29 -8.10 8.34
C SER A 128 6.49 -8.50 9.58
N LEU A 129 7.08 -9.32 10.45
CA LEU A 129 6.55 -9.67 11.77
C LEU A 129 7.26 -8.86 12.84
N GLN A 130 6.52 -8.07 13.62
CA GLN A 130 7.06 -7.16 14.62
C GLN A 130 6.39 -7.36 15.99
N GLY A 131 7.14 -7.09 17.07
CA GLY A 131 6.66 -7.24 18.44
C GLY A 131 6.84 -8.64 18.97
N GLU A 132 5.86 -9.18 19.66
CA GLU A 132 5.92 -10.38 20.48
C GLU A 132 5.87 -11.69 19.68
N PHE A 133 6.86 -11.89 18.82
CA PHE A 133 7.17 -13.16 18.16
C PHE A 133 8.44 -13.76 18.75
N VAL A 134 8.57 -15.10 18.70
CA VAL A 134 9.83 -15.76 19.12
C VAL A 134 11.00 -15.30 18.25
N PHE A 135 10.79 -15.18 16.95
CA PHE A 135 11.75 -14.63 16.00
C PHE A 135 11.10 -13.53 15.15
N PRO A 136 11.05 -12.27 15.64
CA PRO A 136 10.56 -11.16 14.84
C PRO A 136 11.50 -10.87 13.67
N GLY A 137 10.98 -10.40 12.53
CA GLY A 137 11.80 -10.10 11.35
C GLY A 137 11.02 -10.05 10.06
N VAL A 138 11.75 -9.98 8.96
CA VAL A 138 11.19 -10.00 7.61
C VAL A 138 11.30 -11.41 7.04
N TYR A 139 10.19 -11.95 6.58
CA TYR A 139 10.06 -13.29 6.05
C TYR A 139 9.65 -13.25 4.59
N ALA A 140 10.42 -13.94 3.76
CA ALA A 140 10.00 -14.24 2.39
C ALA A 140 8.91 -15.30 2.40
N PHE A 141 7.97 -15.20 1.47
CA PHE A 141 6.88 -16.17 1.33
C PHE A 141 6.54 -16.46 -0.13
N ASP A 142 5.99 -17.65 -0.38
CA ASP A 142 5.57 -18.12 -1.69
C ASP A 142 4.14 -17.67 -2.04
N LYS A 143 3.80 -17.68 -3.34
CA LYS A 143 2.46 -17.33 -3.81
C LYS A 143 1.40 -18.26 -3.20
N GLY A 144 0.45 -17.63 -2.50
CA GLY A 144 -0.64 -18.36 -1.83
C GLY A 144 -0.30 -18.82 -0.41
N GLU A 145 0.89 -18.52 0.09
CA GLU A 145 1.24 -18.79 1.49
C GLU A 145 0.37 -17.96 2.44
N THR A 146 0.04 -18.55 3.58
CA THR A 146 -0.88 -17.96 4.56
C THR A 146 -0.14 -17.36 5.75
N LEU A 147 -0.84 -16.49 6.48
CA LEU A 147 -0.29 -15.80 7.64
C LEU A 147 0.16 -16.79 8.73
N THR A 148 -0.65 -17.80 9.02
CA THR A 148 -0.32 -18.80 10.06
C THR A 148 0.95 -19.59 9.71
N SER A 149 1.18 -19.90 8.43
CA SER A 149 2.40 -20.57 7.97
C SER A 149 3.65 -19.76 8.36
N VAL A 150 3.65 -18.46 8.09
CA VAL A 150 4.77 -17.59 8.41
C VAL A 150 4.94 -17.41 9.92
N ILE A 151 3.84 -17.28 10.68
CA ILE A 151 3.87 -17.22 12.15
C ILE A 151 4.52 -18.50 12.71
N GLN A 152 4.20 -19.67 12.19
CA GLN A 152 4.82 -20.93 12.61
C GLN A 152 6.33 -20.96 12.31
N ARG A 153 6.75 -20.46 11.14
CA ARG A 153 8.18 -20.33 10.80
C ARG A 153 8.93 -19.34 11.72
N ALA A 154 8.21 -18.33 12.22
CA ALA A 154 8.73 -17.38 13.21
C ALA A 154 8.73 -17.94 14.65
N GLY A 155 8.43 -19.22 14.85
CA GLY A 155 8.41 -19.86 16.16
C GLY A 155 7.16 -19.57 17.00
N GLY A 156 6.15 -18.90 16.41
CA GLY A 156 4.95 -18.49 17.13
C GLY A 156 5.15 -17.20 17.92
N PHE A 157 4.29 -17.03 18.94
CA PHE A 157 4.26 -15.85 19.81
C PHE A 157 5.01 -16.10 21.11
N THR A 158 5.45 -15.01 21.75
CA THR A 158 5.97 -15.07 23.12
C THR A 158 4.85 -15.19 24.15
N ASP A 159 5.19 -15.52 25.40
CA ASP A 159 4.22 -15.61 26.52
C ASP A 159 3.63 -14.23 26.87
N GLU A 160 4.29 -13.13 26.47
CA GLU A 160 3.84 -11.76 26.70
C GLU A 160 2.97 -11.21 25.57
N ALA A 161 2.73 -11.99 24.50
CA ALA A 161 2.02 -11.55 23.31
C ALA A 161 0.55 -11.25 23.56
N PHE A 162 0.11 -10.07 23.19
CA PHE A 162 -1.31 -9.69 23.17
C PHE A 162 -1.91 -9.87 21.78
N ILE A 163 -2.29 -11.09 21.44
CA ILE A 163 -2.84 -11.44 20.11
C ILE A 163 -4.10 -10.63 19.80
N GLY A 164 -4.96 -10.37 20.80
CA GLY A 164 -6.17 -9.55 20.64
C GLY A 164 -5.93 -8.09 20.29
N GLY A 165 -4.72 -7.59 20.57
CA GLY A 165 -4.27 -6.23 20.24
C GLY A 165 -3.46 -6.14 18.94
N SER A 166 -3.38 -7.21 18.16
CA SER A 166 -2.60 -7.24 16.93
C SER A 166 -3.08 -6.22 15.90
N VAL A 167 -2.12 -5.71 15.13
CA VAL A 167 -2.37 -4.79 14.02
C VAL A 167 -1.81 -5.39 12.74
N PHE A 168 -2.69 -5.63 11.77
CA PHE A 168 -2.28 -6.08 10.44
C PHE A 168 -2.39 -4.93 9.45
N LEU A 169 -1.30 -4.65 8.74
CA LEU A 169 -1.20 -3.57 7.77
C LEU A 169 -0.94 -4.14 6.37
N ARG A 170 -1.63 -3.58 5.38
CA ARG A 170 -1.51 -3.98 3.97
C ARG A 170 -1.34 -2.76 3.07
N GLU A 171 -0.24 -2.72 2.33
CA GLU A 171 0.11 -1.56 1.49
C GLU A 171 -0.98 -1.21 0.46
N ALA A 172 -1.60 -2.20 -0.16
CA ALA A 172 -2.70 -1.98 -1.11
C ALA A 172 -3.92 -1.30 -0.48
N LEU A 173 -4.17 -1.52 0.81
CA LEU A 173 -5.22 -0.82 1.56
C LEU A 173 -4.78 0.61 1.89
N LYS A 174 -3.53 0.80 2.31
CA LYS A 174 -2.96 2.13 2.58
C LYS A 174 -3.14 3.07 1.39
N VAL A 175 -2.78 2.61 0.19
CA VAL A 175 -2.93 3.39 -1.04
C VAL A 175 -4.41 3.74 -1.32
N ARG A 176 -5.32 2.81 -1.07
CA ARG A 176 -6.76 3.05 -1.29
C ARG A 176 -7.35 4.01 -0.25
N GLU A 177 -7.02 3.82 1.02
CA GLU A 177 -7.45 4.71 2.11
C GLU A 177 -6.93 6.13 1.91
N GLN A 178 -5.65 6.29 1.50
CA GLN A 178 -5.09 7.61 1.23
C GLN A 178 -5.85 8.34 0.12
N LYS A 179 -6.20 7.67 -0.96
CA LYS A 179 -7.00 8.25 -2.04
C LYS A 179 -8.39 8.71 -1.56
N GLU A 180 -9.01 7.96 -0.64
CA GLU A 180 -10.31 8.38 -0.07
C GLU A 180 -10.17 9.56 0.88
N LEU A 181 -9.09 9.62 1.70
CA LEU A 181 -8.80 10.78 2.54
C LEU A 181 -8.56 12.03 1.69
N ASP A 182 -7.76 11.92 0.64
CA ASP A 182 -7.48 13.02 -0.29
C ASP A 182 -8.77 13.50 -0.97
N ARG A 183 -9.65 12.57 -1.37
CA ARG A 183 -10.95 12.90 -1.97
C ARG A 183 -11.87 13.61 -1.00
N LEU A 184 -11.95 13.14 0.25
CA LEU A 184 -12.76 13.78 1.30
C LEU A 184 -12.25 15.18 1.62
N ALA A 185 -10.93 15.37 1.74
CA ALA A 185 -10.32 16.67 1.94
C ALA A 185 -10.66 17.63 0.80
N GLN A 186 -10.67 17.14 -0.44
CA GLN A 186 -11.00 17.93 -1.62
C GLN A 186 -12.48 18.36 -1.61
N VAL A 187 -13.41 17.43 -1.35
CA VAL A 187 -14.85 17.73 -1.26
C VAL A 187 -15.12 18.77 -0.17
N LEU A 188 -14.52 18.61 1.01
CA LEU A 188 -14.70 19.55 2.12
C LEU A 188 -14.12 20.94 1.81
N ASN A 189 -13.00 21.00 1.09
CA ASN A 189 -12.41 22.25 0.65
C ASN A 189 -13.26 22.96 -0.43
N ASP A 190 -13.86 22.19 -1.33
CA ASP A 190 -14.77 22.73 -2.36
C ASP A 190 -16.06 23.27 -1.73
N ASP A 191 -16.63 22.59 -0.73
CA ASP A 191 -17.77 23.06 0.03
C ASP A 191 -17.45 24.38 0.78
N LEU A 192 -16.27 24.48 1.42
CA LEU A 192 -15.79 25.71 2.04
C LEU A 192 -15.69 26.89 1.06
N ASN A 193 -15.21 26.61 -0.14
CA ASN A 193 -15.11 27.64 -1.17
C ASN A 193 -16.47 28.05 -1.73
N ALA A 194 -17.39 27.10 -1.88
CA ALA A 194 -18.76 27.36 -2.33
C ALA A 194 -19.55 28.20 -1.29
N ASP A 195 -19.40 27.92 0.00
CA ASP A 195 -20.03 28.68 1.07
C ASP A 195 -19.50 30.12 1.12
N ARG A 196 -18.19 30.33 0.96
CA ARG A 196 -17.62 31.69 0.85
C ARG A 196 -18.20 32.51 -0.31
N LEU A 197 -18.45 31.89 -1.45
CA LEU A 197 -19.02 32.55 -2.62
C LEU A 197 -20.51 32.91 -2.41
N ARG A 198 -21.24 32.14 -1.58
CA ARG A 198 -22.62 32.41 -1.23
C ARG A 198 -22.74 33.58 -0.21
N ASP A 199 -21.79 33.59 0.74
CA ASP A 199 -21.78 34.59 1.82
C ASP A 199 -21.44 36.00 1.33
N VAL A 200 -20.65 36.15 0.28
CA VAL A 200 -20.37 37.45 -0.37
C VAL A 200 -21.66 38.12 -0.92
N ASN A 201 -22.72 37.33 -1.17
CA ASN A 201 -23.97 37.78 -1.72
C ASN A 201 -25.12 37.87 -0.70
N SER A 202 -24.89 37.58 0.58
CA SER A 202 -25.91 37.60 1.63
C SER A 202 -25.39 38.34 2.89
N ASP A 203 -26.15 39.29 3.41
CA ASP A 203 -25.89 40.02 4.67
C ASP A 203 -26.04 39.12 5.92
N ILE A 204 -25.65 37.85 5.86
CA ILE A 204 -25.73 36.89 6.96
C ILE A 204 -24.38 36.83 7.64
N ASP A 205 -24.33 37.19 8.94
CA ASP A 205 -23.13 37.04 9.78
C ASP A 205 -22.66 35.57 9.79
N VAL A 206 -21.57 35.31 9.09
CA VAL A 206 -20.92 33.99 9.09
C VAL A 206 -20.29 33.79 10.46
N ASN A 207 -20.62 32.68 11.09
CA ASN A 207 -20.03 32.33 12.37
C ASN A 207 -18.55 31.93 12.15
N GLU A 208 -17.61 32.86 12.44
CA GLU A 208 -16.15 32.66 12.27
C GLU A 208 -15.64 31.38 12.95
N SER A 209 -16.28 30.99 14.07
CA SER A 209 -15.92 29.75 14.78
C SER A 209 -16.23 28.49 13.95
N GLN A 210 -17.29 28.52 13.15
CA GLN A 210 -17.67 27.42 12.26
C GLN A 210 -16.69 27.27 11.09
N LEU A 211 -16.31 28.37 10.45
CA LEU A 211 -15.31 28.41 9.41
C LEU A 211 -13.94 27.90 9.91
N ALA A 212 -13.58 28.24 11.15
CA ALA A 212 -12.35 27.76 11.77
C ALA A 212 -12.39 26.24 12.01
N LEU A 213 -13.50 25.67 12.47
CA LEU A 213 -13.67 24.23 12.63
C LEU A 213 -13.55 23.48 11.31
N GLN A 214 -14.19 23.97 10.26
CA GLN A 214 -14.11 23.35 8.94
C GLN A 214 -12.69 23.40 8.36
N ARG A 215 -12.00 24.54 8.49
CA ARG A 215 -10.58 24.66 8.07
C ARG A 215 -9.69 23.68 8.83
N ASN A 216 -9.87 23.56 10.14
CA ASN A 216 -9.11 22.63 10.95
C ASN A 216 -9.37 21.16 10.54
N ALA A 217 -10.61 20.83 10.17
CA ALA A 217 -10.95 19.51 9.65
C ALA A 217 -10.26 19.21 8.31
N VAL A 218 -10.22 20.18 7.37
CA VAL A 218 -9.47 20.02 6.10
C VAL A 218 -7.98 19.84 6.38
N LEU A 219 -7.40 20.66 7.26
CA LEU A 219 -5.99 20.53 7.62
C LEU A 219 -5.69 19.18 8.27
N ALA A 220 -6.57 18.71 9.14
CA ALA A 220 -6.42 17.41 9.78
C ALA A 220 -6.51 16.24 8.77
N LEU A 221 -7.43 16.30 7.80
CA LEU A 221 -7.54 15.30 6.74
C LEU A 221 -6.34 15.32 5.79
N THR A 222 -5.88 16.51 5.39
CA THR A 222 -4.71 16.63 4.49
C THR A 222 -3.39 16.21 5.15
N SER A 223 -3.31 16.31 6.48
CA SER A 223 -2.15 15.83 7.24
C SER A 223 -2.28 14.39 7.72
N ALA A 224 -3.45 13.77 7.58
CA ALA A 224 -3.68 12.40 7.97
C ALA A 224 -3.00 11.43 6.99
N GLU A 225 -2.21 10.51 7.51
CA GLU A 225 -1.60 9.44 6.76
C GLU A 225 -2.38 8.14 6.95
N ALA A 226 -2.82 7.53 5.84
CA ALA A 226 -3.49 6.25 5.87
C ALA A 226 -2.54 5.15 6.36
N LEU A 227 -3.04 4.25 7.18
CA LEU A 227 -2.26 3.15 7.74
C LEU A 227 -2.37 1.87 6.92
N GLY A 228 -3.46 1.70 6.17
CA GLY A 228 -3.77 0.45 5.47
C GLY A 228 -4.10 -0.69 6.42
N ARG A 229 -4.77 -0.38 7.54
CA ARG A 229 -5.10 -1.36 8.57
C ARG A 229 -6.19 -2.33 8.08
N LEU A 230 -5.92 -3.63 8.20
CA LEU A 230 -6.92 -4.68 8.03
C LEU A 230 -7.24 -5.25 9.41
N VAL A 231 -8.49 -5.10 9.85
CA VAL A 231 -8.95 -5.69 11.12
C VAL A 231 -9.15 -7.19 10.92
N ILE A 232 -8.41 -7.99 11.67
CA ILE A 232 -8.41 -9.44 11.56
C ILE A 232 -8.69 -10.10 12.93
N PRO A 233 -9.42 -11.20 12.99
CA PRO A 233 -9.58 -11.99 14.21
C PRO A 233 -8.38 -12.94 14.37
N LEU A 234 -7.18 -12.38 14.67
CA LEU A 234 -5.94 -13.15 14.67
C LEU A 234 -6.00 -14.37 15.59
N SER A 235 -6.65 -14.24 16.76
CA SER A 235 -6.83 -15.37 17.70
C SER A 235 -7.59 -16.54 17.06
N ASP A 236 -8.63 -16.24 16.29
CA ASP A 236 -9.47 -17.27 15.65
C ASP A 236 -8.74 -17.89 14.45
N ILE A 237 -7.95 -17.08 13.71
CA ILE A 237 -7.12 -17.55 12.60
C ILE A 237 -6.07 -18.54 13.12
N VAL A 238 -5.33 -18.18 14.16
CA VAL A 238 -4.27 -19.02 14.73
C VAL A 238 -4.84 -20.31 15.34
N ASN A 239 -6.06 -20.27 15.88
CA ASN A 239 -6.78 -21.43 16.39
C ASN A 239 -7.52 -22.23 15.29
N PHE A 240 -7.34 -21.89 14.02
CA PHE A 240 -8.01 -22.51 12.87
C PHE A 240 -9.54 -22.51 12.96
N SER A 241 -10.12 -21.54 13.66
CA SER A 241 -11.57 -21.38 13.80
C SER A 241 -12.20 -20.63 12.63
N VAL A 242 -11.39 -19.88 11.87
CA VAL A 242 -11.77 -19.13 10.66
C VAL A 242 -10.74 -19.35 9.57
N GLU A 243 -11.09 -18.97 8.34
CA GLU A 243 -10.20 -19.04 7.18
C GLU A 243 -8.98 -18.15 7.35
N ASP A 244 -7.80 -18.67 6.96
CA ASP A 244 -6.53 -17.98 7.09
C ASP A 244 -6.35 -16.91 6.00
N ILE A 245 -5.45 -15.97 6.22
CA ILE A 245 -5.17 -14.84 5.33
C ILE A 245 -4.08 -15.22 4.34
N ILE A 246 -4.38 -15.10 3.06
CA ILE A 246 -3.37 -15.16 2.00
C ILE A 246 -2.55 -13.88 2.03
N LEU A 247 -1.24 -14.03 2.13
CA LEU A 247 -0.30 -12.92 2.22
C LEU A 247 -0.16 -12.16 0.90
N LYS A 248 0.15 -10.88 1.04
CA LYS A 248 0.55 -10.00 -0.06
C LYS A 248 1.86 -9.33 0.27
N ASP A 249 2.59 -8.94 -0.78
CA ASP A 249 3.87 -8.29 -0.60
C ASP A 249 3.77 -7.01 0.24
N ASN A 250 4.77 -6.81 1.11
CA ASN A 250 4.84 -5.73 2.09
C ASN A 250 3.73 -5.74 3.17
N ASP A 251 3.04 -6.88 3.37
CA ASP A 251 2.18 -7.05 4.54
C ASP A 251 3.01 -6.93 5.83
N ARG A 252 2.41 -6.37 6.88
CA ARG A 252 3.04 -6.26 8.21
C ARG A 252 2.08 -6.73 9.27
N LEU A 253 2.57 -7.55 10.19
CA LEU A 253 1.83 -7.94 11.39
C LEU A 253 2.61 -7.46 12.62
N LEU A 254 1.93 -6.65 13.45
CA LEU A 254 2.47 -6.16 14.71
C LEU A 254 1.67 -6.80 15.84
N VAL A 255 2.36 -7.43 16.78
CA VAL A 255 1.75 -8.03 17.98
C VAL A 255 2.34 -7.36 19.21
N PRO A 256 1.56 -6.53 19.97
CA PRO A 256 2.05 -5.83 21.13
C PRO A 256 2.20 -6.76 22.34
N LYS A 257 2.89 -6.26 23.36
CA LYS A 257 2.82 -6.82 24.70
C LYS A 257 1.43 -6.62 25.28
N PHE A 258 1.09 -7.48 26.22
CA PHE A 258 -0.18 -7.40 26.92
C PHE A 258 -0.35 -6.04 27.62
N SER A 259 -1.36 -5.28 27.21
CA SER A 259 -1.73 -4.00 27.85
C SER A 259 -2.77 -4.25 28.92
N GLN A 260 -2.58 -3.66 30.10
CA GLN A 260 -3.51 -3.79 31.24
C GLN A 260 -4.41 -2.56 31.40
N GLU A 261 -4.51 -1.72 30.39
CA GLU A 261 -5.22 -0.45 30.47
C GLU A 261 -6.46 -0.40 29.57
N VAL A 262 -7.41 0.42 29.99
CA VAL A 262 -8.57 0.86 29.19
C VAL A 262 -8.49 2.37 29.09
N THR A 263 -8.54 2.90 27.88
CA THR A 263 -8.44 4.33 27.62
C THR A 263 -9.84 4.95 27.42
N VAL A 264 -10.09 6.11 28.01
CA VAL A 264 -11.31 6.90 27.81
C VAL A 264 -10.95 8.23 27.18
N ILE A 265 -11.52 8.53 26.01
CA ILE A 265 -11.24 9.75 25.23
C ILE A 265 -12.52 10.45 24.76
N GLY A 266 -12.37 11.69 24.33
CA GLY A 266 -13.46 12.52 23.80
C GLY A 266 -14.12 13.41 24.88
N GLU A 267 -15.45 13.59 24.79
CA GLU A 267 -16.20 14.52 25.63
C GLU A 267 -16.51 13.98 27.04
N VAL A 268 -15.42 13.68 27.78
CA VAL A 268 -15.45 13.35 29.22
C VAL A 268 -14.72 14.42 30.03
N GLN A 269 -14.96 14.45 31.34
CA GLN A 269 -14.32 15.47 32.20
C GLN A 269 -12.80 15.32 32.25
N ARG A 270 -12.31 14.09 32.31
CA ARG A 270 -10.88 13.74 32.37
C ARG A 270 -10.55 12.59 31.42
N PRO A 271 -10.18 12.87 30.17
CA PRO A 271 -9.68 11.84 29.26
C PRO A 271 -8.36 11.27 29.80
N THR A 272 -8.32 9.95 30.04
CA THR A 272 -7.11 9.27 30.54
C THR A 272 -7.24 7.75 30.39
N SER A 273 -6.15 7.02 30.68
CA SER A 273 -6.15 5.56 30.75
C SER A 273 -6.31 5.10 32.20
N TYR A 274 -7.07 4.01 32.38
CA TYR A 274 -7.36 3.35 33.64
C TYR A 274 -6.86 1.93 33.61
N LEU A 275 -6.49 1.38 34.77
CA LEU A 275 -6.17 -0.04 34.86
C LEU A 275 -7.42 -0.86 34.51
N TYR A 276 -7.24 -1.88 33.71
CA TYR A 276 -8.33 -2.81 33.36
C TYR A 276 -8.79 -3.59 34.59
N ASP A 277 -10.09 -3.61 34.78
CA ASP A 277 -10.76 -4.41 35.79
C ASP A 277 -11.92 -5.17 35.13
N ALA A 278 -11.89 -6.50 35.22
CA ALA A 278 -12.89 -7.36 34.61
C ALA A 278 -14.31 -7.20 35.21
N SER A 279 -14.40 -6.60 36.39
CA SER A 279 -15.69 -6.28 37.02
C SER A 279 -16.32 -4.99 36.53
N PHE A 280 -15.55 -4.11 35.84
CA PHE A 280 -15.98 -2.81 35.40
C PHE A 280 -16.68 -2.87 34.04
N SER A 281 -17.83 -2.21 33.99
CA SER A 281 -18.54 -1.94 32.75
C SER A 281 -18.04 -0.65 32.08
N GLN A 282 -18.47 -0.41 30.85
CA GLN A 282 -18.25 0.87 30.14
C GLN A 282 -18.71 2.06 31.00
N ALA A 283 -19.84 1.95 31.71
CA ALA A 283 -20.38 3.02 32.56
C ALA A 283 -19.47 3.32 33.77
N ASP A 284 -18.83 2.30 34.34
CA ASP A 284 -17.93 2.47 35.46
C ASP A 284 -16.66 3.26 35.07
N TYR A 285 -16.07 2.97 33.92
CA TYR A 285 -14.96 3.75 33.35
C TYR A 285 -15.36 5.20 33.06
N LEU A 286 -16.55 5.42 32.51
CA LEU A 286 -17.08 6.77 32.29
C LEU A 286 -17.29 7.54 33.60
N MET A 287 -17.74 6.89 34.67
CA MET A 287 -17.84 7.51 35.99
C MET A 287 -16.47 7.84 36.57
N GLN A 288 -15.48 6.97 36.43
CA GLN A 288 -14.10 7.24 36.88
C GLN A 288 -13.49 8.43 36.13
N SER A 289 -13.84 8.64 34.87
CA SER A 289 -13.40 9.82 34.10
C SER A 289 -14.07 11.14 34.52
N GLY A 290 -14.82 11.13 35.62
CA GLY A 290 -15.56 12.28 36.10
C GLY A 290 -16.91 12.52 35.42
N GLY A 291 -17.34 11.57 34.61
CA GLY A 291 -18.58 11.62 33.86
C GLY A 291 -18.47 12.30 32.50
N ILE A 292 -19.58 12.32 31.79
CA ILE A 292 -19.71 12.80 30.42
C ILE A 292 -20.02 14.32 30.46
N LYS A 293 -19.36 15.10 29.59
CA LYS A 293 -19.67 16.55 29.45
C LYS A 293 -21.07 16.77 28.85
N PRO A 294 -21.66 17.96 29.07
CA PRO A 294 -22.93 18.31 28.45
C PRO A 294 -22.93 18.31 26.92
N SER A 295 -21.76 18.58 26.32
CA SER A 295 -21.50 18.59 24.86
C SER A 295 -21.38 17.21 24.22
N ALA A 296 -21.48 16.14 24.99
CA ALA A 296 -21.27 14.78 24.51
C ALA A 296 -22.52 14.15 23.91
N ASP A 297 -22.38 13.47 22.78
CA ASP A 297 -23.41 12.55 22.27
C ASP A 297 -23.43 11.26 23.10
N ARG A 298 -24.35 11.24 24.07
CA ARG A 298 -24.54 10.07 24.97
C ARG A 298 -25.03 8.83 24.26
N ARG A 299 -25.59 8.97 23.06
CA ARG A 299 -26.13 7.84 22.27
C ARG A 299 -25.10 7.27 21.28
N GLY A 300 -24.12 8.07 20.95
CA GLY A 300 -23.04 7.73 20.02
C GLY A 300 -21.78 7.18 20.68
N ILE A 301 -21.76 6.94 22.00
CA ILE A 301 -20.57 6.38 22.69
C ILE A 301 -20.28 4.98 22.16
N TYR A 302 -19.07 4.74 21.71
CA TYR A 302 -18.63 3.46 21.15
C TYR A 302 -17.31 3.00 21.76
N VAL A 303 -16.98 1.72 21.53
CA VAL A 303 -15.76 1.11 22.00
C VAL A 303 -14.93 0.68 20.80
N VAL A 304 -13.67 1.09 20.76
CA VAL A 304 -12.67 0.57 19.85
C VAL A 304 -11.89 -0.51 20.60
N LYS A 305 -12.00 -1.73 20.14
CA LYS A 305 -11.26 -2.88 20.68
C LYS A 305 -9.76 -2.72 20.41
N ALA A 306 -8.93 -3.32 21.22
CA ALA A 306 -7.48 -3.32 21.04
C ALA A 306 -7.08 -3.72 19.61
N GLY A 307 -7.75 -4.72 19.02
CA GLY A 307 -7.55 -5.16 17.63
C GLY A 307 -8.09 -4.19 16.56
N GLY A 308 -8.71 -3.06 16.96
CA GLY A 308 -9.25 -2.02 16.06
C GLY A 308 -10.70 -2.22 15.63
N GLN A 309 -11.37 -3.29 16.05
CA GLN A 309 -12.79 -3.46 15.80
C GLN A 309 -13.61 -2.41 16.56
N VAL A 310 -14.54 -1.74 15.86
CA VAL A 310 -15.46 -0.78 16.47
C VAL A 310 -16.76 -1.48 16.88
N VAL A 311 -17.12 -1.35 18.15
CA VAL A 311 -18.37 -1.87 18.71
C VAL A 311 -19.26 -0.69 19.08
N MET A 312 -20.31 -0.49 18.27
CA MET A 312 -21.31 0.55 18.52
C MET A 312 -22.48 0.02 19.36
N PRO A 313 -23.12 0.85 20.19
CA PRO A 313 -24.32 0.46 20.92
C PRO A 313 -25.42 0.12 19.91
N THR A 314 -26.00 -1.06 20.02
CA THR A 314 -27.08 -1.50 19.14
C THR A 314 -28.35 -0.70 19.45
N ARG A 315 -28.87 0.07 18.51
CA ARG A 315 -30.20 0.72 18.57
C ARG A 315 -31.27 -0.34 18.40
N GLY A 316 -31.58 -1.10 19.45
CA GLY A 316 -32.68 -2.06 19.44
C GLY A 316 -33.99 -1.43 19.89
N PHE A 317 -35.08 -1.67 19.13
CA PHE A 317 -36.46 -1.27 19.45
C PHE A 317 -36.98 -1.93 20.74
N LEU A 318 -36.31 -2.99 21.24
CA LEU A 318 -36.61 -3.68 22.50
C LEU A 318 -35.66 -3.19 23.61
N ARG A 319 -36.13 -2.32 24.44
CA ARG A 319 -35.45 -1.59 25.54
C ARG A 319 -34.81 -2.48 26.63
N PHE A 320 -34.74 -3.78 26.52
CA PHE A 320 -34.44 -4.67 27.66
C PHE A 320 -33.10 -5.39 27.63
N ARG A 321 -32.27 -5.28 26.55
CA ARG A 321 -30.88 -5.78 26.55
C ARG A 321 -30.09 -5.13 25.41
N SER A 322 -29.55 -3.94 25.68
CA SER A 322 -28.37 -3.54 24.95
C SER A 322 -27.24 -4.48 25.43
N PRO A 323 -26.59 -5.30 24.59
CA PRO A 323 -25.37 -5.93 25.01
C PRO A 323 -24.39 -4.79 25.29
N GLN A 324 -24.10 -4.55 26.58
CA GLN A 324 -23.00 -3.71 26.96
C GLN A 324 -21.76 -4.27 26.26
N ALA A 325 -21.01 -3.42 25.55
CA ALA A 325 -19.77 -3.83 24.96
C ALA A 325 -18.91 -4.41 26.10
N ASN A 326 -18.56 -5.69 26.00
CA ASN A 326 -17.63 -6.28 26.95
C ASN A 326 -16.30 -5.55 26.81
N ILE A 327 -15.88 -4.82 27.85
CA ILE A 327 -14.62 -4.10 27.85
C ILE A 327 -13.50 -5.08 28.12
N GLY A 328 -12.45 -5.03 27.30
CA GLY A 328 -11.25 -5.82 27.46
C GLY A 328 -10.01 -4.93 27.66
N PRO A 329 -8.90 -5.51 28.03
CA PRO A 329 -7.63 -4.80 28.13
C PRO A 329 -7.22 -4.25 26.75
N GLY A 330 -6.65 -3.05 26.72
CA GLY A 330 -6.29 -2.35 25.49
C GLY A 330 -7.44 -1.68 24.74
N ASP A 331 -8.69 -1.82 25.23
CA ASP A 331 -9.85 -1.17 24.60
C ASP A 331 -9.87 0.35 24.85
N THR A 332 -10.43 1.10 23.90
CA THR A 332 -10.64 2.53 24.01
C THR A 332 -12.13 2.88 23.97
N ILE A 333 -12.63 3.55 24.97
CA ILE A 333 -14.00 4.10 25.04
C ILE A 333 -13.96 5.50 24.46
N VAL A 334 -14.73 5.74 23.39
CA VAL A 334 -14.79 7.02 22.69
C VAL A 334 -16.14 7.66 22.95
N VAL A 335 -16.11 8.90 23.47
CA VAL A 335 -17.29 9.72 23.72
C VAL A 335 -17.31 10.87 22.72
N PRO A 336 -18.12 10.81 21.65
CA PRO A 336 -18.15 11.84 20.62
C PRO A 336 -18.85 13.11 21.07
N LEU A 337 -18.60 14.19 20.35
CA LEU A 337 -19.29 15.47 20.49
C LEU A 337 -20.72 15.33 19.95
N ASP A 338 -21.71 15.92 20.65
CA ASP A 338 -23.09 16.03 20.14
C ASP A 338 -23.17 17.14 19.07
N THR A 339 -23.47 16.71 17.84
CA THR A 339 -23.60 17.60 16.68
C THR A 339 -25.06 17.92 16.33
N ASP A 340 -26.05 17.31 17.02
CA ASP A 340 -27.47 17.48 16.71
C ASP A 340 -28.00 18.89 17.17
N ASP A 341 -27.38 19.51 18.17
CA ASP A 341 -27.79 20.83 18.71
C ASP A 341 -27.34 22.03 17.85
N THR A 342 -26.42 21.78 16.93
CA THR A 342 -25.97 22.78 15.95
C THR A 342 -26.61 22.48 14.60
N ARG A 343 -27.68 23.20 14.23
CA ARG A 343 -28.33 23.15 12.90
C ARG A 343 -27.40 23.65 11.78
N ILE A 344 -26.21 23.07 11.68
CA ILE A 344 -25.19 23.46 10.71
C ILE A 344 -25.31 22.51 9.50
N ARG A 345 -25.75 23.03 8.36
CA ARG A 345 -25.71 22.30 7.09
C ARG A 345 -24.24 21.91 6.81
N GLY A 346 -23.95 20.61 6.65
CA GLY A 346 -22.59 20.09 6.39
C GLY A 346 -21.94 19.30 7.54
N ILE A 347 -22.55 19.24 8.73
CA ILE A 347 -22.01 18.54 9.91
C ILE A 347 -21.96 17.00 9.83
N PRO A 348 -22.82 16.27 9.08
CA PRO A 348 -22.61 14.83 8.97
C PRO A 348 -21.19 14.47 8.53
N LEU A 349 -20.64 15.25 7.59
CA LEU A 349 -19.27 15.06 7.09
C LEU A 349 -18.20 15.34 8.15
N LEU A 350 -18.39 16.37 9.00
CA LEU A 350 -17.44 16.70 10.08
C LEU A 350 -17.42 15.65 11.19
N ALA A 351 -18.55 15.04 11.50
CA ALA A 351 -18.62 13.96 12.48
C ALA A 351 -17.93 12.69 11.95
N GLU A 352 -18.12 12.36 10.67
CA GLU A 352 -17.42 11.27 10.00
C GLU A 352 -15.91 11.52 9.94
N VAL A 353 -15.49 12.72 9.58
CA VAL A 353 -14.09 13.15 9.57
C VAL A 353 -13.45 13.04 10.96
N SER A 354 -14.12 13.50 12.00
CA SER A 354 -13.64 13.37 13.39
C SER A 354 -13.44 11.91 13.78
N THR A 355 -14.38 11.04 13.41
CA THR A 355 -14.29 9.60 13.67
C THR A 355 -13.11 8.96 12.91
N ILE A 356 -12.92 9.32 11.66
CA ILE A 356 -11.79 8.86 10.83
C ILE A 356 -10.45 9.31 11.44
N ILE A 357 -10.33 10.56 11.84
CA ILE A 357 -9.11 11.11 12.47
C ILE A 357 -8.81 10.39 13.78
N TYR A 358 -9.81 10.13 14.64
CA TYR A 358 -9.61 9.38 15.87
C TYR A 358 -9.16 7.94 15.61
N GLN A 359 -9.75 7.27 14.63
CA GLN A 359 -9.36 5.90 14.25
C GLN A 359 -7.93 5.83 13.71
N LEU A 360 -7.55 6.81 12.87
CA LEU A 360 -6.18 6.93 12.37
C LEU A 360 -5.19 7.24 13.48
N ALA A 361 -5.53 8.15 14.39
CA ALA A 361 -4.67 8.51 15.52
C ALA A 361 -4.44 7.32 16.47
N LEU A 362 -5.48 6.54 16.78
CA LEU A 362 -5.38 5.32 17.58
C LEU A 362 -4.54 4.25 16.89
N GLY A 363 -4.75 4.07 15.57
CA GLY A 363 -3.93 3.16 14.77
C GLY A 363 -2.46 3.58 14.71
N ALA A 364 -2.20 4.88 14.50
CA ALA A 364 -0.85 5.44 14.48
C ALA A 364 -0.16 5.32 15.84
N ALA A 365 -0.87 5.55 16.95
CA ALA A 365 -0.33 5.37 18.30
C ALA A 365 0.09 3.90 18.54
N ALA A 366 -0.74 2.94 18.12
CA ALA A 366 -0.39 1.54 18.18
C ALA A 366 0.86 1.20 17.35
N VAL A 367 0.97 1.72 16.12
CA VAL A 367 2.14 1.50 15.24
C VAL A 367 3.39 2.20 15.78
N ASN A 368 3.26 3.44 16.27
CA ASN A 368 4.41 4.21 16.79
C ASN A 368 4.97 3.63 18.10
N SER A 369 4.17 2.92 18.89
CA SER A 369 4.67 2.23 20.10
C SER A 369 5.71 1.15 19.78
N PHE A 370 5.79 0.68 18.53
CA PHE A 370 6.79 -0.30 18.06
C PHE A 370 8.00 0.32 17.36
N SER A 371 7.93 1.61 17.00
CA SER A 371 9.01 2.30 16.29
C SER A 371 10.01 2.99 17.23
N THR A 372 9.77 3.01 18.53
CA THR A 372 10.73 3.46 19.53
C THR A 372 11.53 2.24 20.04
N PRO A 373 12.86 2.22 19.84
CA PRO A 373 13.74 1.14 20.31
C PRO A 373 13.81 1.10 21.84
#